data_4f7c4ef7019a01bc3969dc3ff88e4d76
#
_entry.id   4f7c4ef7019a01bc3969dc3ff88e4d76
#
_cell.length_a   1.000
_cell.length_b   1.000
_cell.length_c   1.000
_cell.angle_alpha   90.00
_cell.angle_beta   90.00
_cell.angle_gamma   90.00
#
_symmetry.space_group_name_H-M   'P 1'
#
loop_
_entity.id
_entity.type
_entity.pdbx_description
1 polymer ?
#
loop_
_entity_poly.entity_id
_entity_poly.type
_entity_poly.pdbx_seq_one_letter_code
_entity_poly.pdbx_strand_id
1 'polypeptide(L)'
;MRGKESVKKRKGGFNIQSIIMSVLMASTLITITIMGLLLYYRFKLAMDNTAVSNTEATVESSVDRLNSDLLDIRQIFNAANYNIIQEFDISSQEFAKQFSLLYETNSDKIQSMALYGSDGNLIASEPVSLEKENVEIKNQDWYQNAENAIENIHFSMPHVQNLFQDGTYRYHRVISLSRSVDINDGERPGSGVLLVDMKYSVVENVLKQINESSDGVYYYVCNRDGELLYHPRRAEIDRELFKENSLKAAGYEDGVYEISSGNGKENVIVGSISYTGWKLIGVIPESVQTANINNFRYYIFTTIIILMMLLLEGNRLISQKVSKPIRELDASVKAYEAGEKPDIYIGGSLEVRHLGHSVQKSYEQIEQLMEEIMRQQNERRKSELDALQSQINPHFLYNTLESITWMVEAQKNREAVIMISELAKLLRVSLSRGKTIISIKDELQHSRSYMNIQLVRYKERFKIDFQIDEELYNYCIVKLVIQPILENAIYYGVGHMDEDDDGRIVVSGEKKDNDIYISIEDNGMGMRKEVLENILTDNNKVPKHGSGVGVINVHSRIKLMFGEGYGLTVYSEPDEGTKVVIHIPAIPYTKENAEKLEMQKYSQRGKAHEKE
;
A
#
# COMPACT_ATOMS: atom_id res chain seq x y z
N MET A 1 49.14 -5.21 -11.07
CA MET A 1 47.92 -5.99 -11.20
C MET A 1 46.79 -5.21 -10.55
N ARG A 2 45.96 -4.55 -11.36
CA ARG A 2 44.82 -3.78 -10.90
C ARG A 2 43.59 -4.70 -10.91
N GLY A 3 43.08 -5.06 -9.74
CA GLY A 3 41.80 -5.78 -9.57
C GLY A 3 40.64 -4.86 -9.94
N LYS A 4 39.91 -5.23 -10.99
CA LYS A 4 38.60 -4.65 -11.31
C LYS A 4 37.58 -5.25 -10.35
N GLU A 5 37.18 -4.54 -9.31
CA GLU A 5 35.96 -4.82 -8.59
C GLU A 5 34.74 -4.53 -9.49
N SER A 6 34.08 -5.56 -9.88
CA SER A 6 32.79 -5.48 -10.59
C SER A 6 31.72 -4.96 -9.61
N VAL A 7 31.33 -3.71 -9.77
CA VAL A 7 30.15 -3.14 -9.13
C VAL A 7 28.93 -3.92 -9.63
N LYS A 8 28.42 -4.84 -8.81
CA LYS A 8 27.12 -5.49 -9.00
C LYS A 8 26.07 -4.40 -9.12
N LYS A 9 25.55 -4.17 -10.34
CA LYS A 9 24.31 -3.38 -10.56
C LYS A 9 23.23 -3.95 -9.64
N ARG A 10 22.88 -3.24 -8.57
CA ARG A 10 21.69 -3.50 -7.79
C ARG A 10 20.51 -3.47 -8.74
N LYS A 11 19.76 -4.58 -8.82
CA LYS A 11 18.47 -4.66 -9.54
C LYS A 11 17.63 -3.48 -9.10
N GLY A 12 17.34 -2.57 -10.04
CA GLY A 12 16.57 -1.37 -9.77
C GLY A 12 15.20 -1.76 -9.21
N GLY A 13 14.93 -1.39 -7.98
CA GLY A 13 13.59 -1.47 -7.40
C GLY A 13 12.65 -0.60 -8.24
N PHE A 14 11.40 -1.05 -8.41
CA PHE A 14 10.38 -0.24 -9.07
C PHE A 14 10.24 1.09 -8.32
N ASN A 15 10.19 2.18 -9.07
CA ASN A 15 9.94 3.52 -8.51
C ASN A 15 8.56 3.51 -7.81
N ILE A 16 8.44 4.16 -6.64
CA ILE A 16 7.18 4.30 -5.88
C ILE A 16 6.04 4.73 -6.79
N GLN A 17 6.30 5.65 -7.72
CA GLN A 17 5.35 6.09 -8.73
C GLN A 17 4.83 4.93 -9.57
N SER A 18 5.71 4.06 -10.07
CA SER A 18 5.33 2.91 -10.90
C SER A 18 4.54 1.87 -10.10
N ILE A 19 4.89 1.68 -8.82
CA ILE A 19 4.18 0.74 -7.94
C ILE A 19 2.76 1.25 -7.65
N ILE A 20 2.62 2.50 -7.20
CA ILE A 20 1.31 3.10 -6.91
C ILE A 20 0.43 3.10 -8.17
N MET A 21 1.00 3.51 -9.31
CA MET A 21 0.29 3.57 -10.58
C MET A 21 -0.15 2.17 -11.05
N SER A 22 0.70 1.16 -10.99
CA SER A 22 0.35 -0.21 -11.40
C SER A 22 -0.66 -0.87 -10.45
N VAL A 23 -0.56 -0.66 -9.15
CA VAL A 23 -1.52 -1.21 -8.17
C VAL A 23 -2.89 -0.56 -8.34
N LEU A 24 -2.96 0.77 -8.46
CA LEU A 24 -4.21 1.49 -8.71
C LEU A 24 -4.83 1.08 -10.06
N MET A 25 -4.04 1.02 -11.15
CA MET A 25 -4.55 0.57 -12.45
C MET A 25 -5.03 -0.87 -12.41
N ALA A 26 -4.31 -1.79 -11.78
CA ALA A 26 -4.71 -3.18 -11.67
C ALA A 26 -5.99 -3.34 -10.84
N SER A 27 -6.08 -2.71 -9.67
CA SER A 27 -7.26 -2.79 -8.81
C SER A 27 -8.51 -2.20 -9.48
N THR A 28 -8.38 -1.04 -10.13
CA THR A 28 -9.49 -0.40 -10.83
C THR A 28 -9.91 -1.19 -12.07
N LEU A 29 -8.97 -1.73 -12.85
CA LEU A 29 -9.29 -2.58 -13.99
C LEU A 29 -10.04 -3.84 -13.57
N ILE A 30 -9.61 -4.50 -12.51
CA ILE A 30 -10.28 -5.68 -11.95
C ILE A 30 -11.70 -5.31 -11.50
N THR A 31 -11.85 -4.22 -10.75
CA THR A 31 -13.17 -3.77 -10.25
C THR A 31 -14.12 -3.43 -11.40
N ILE A 32 -13.67 -2.70 -12.42
CA ILE A 32 -14.47 -2.35 -13.60
C ILE A 32 -14.86 -3.61 -14.38
N THR A 33 -13.94 -4.55 -14.55
CA THR A 33 -14.21 -5.80 -15.26
C THR A 33 -15.26 -6.63 -14.53
N ILE A 34 -15.12 -6.81 -13.21
CA ILE A 34 -16.10 -7.54 -12.39
C ILE A 34 -17.46 -6.85 -12.44
N MET A 35 -17.51 -5.52 -12.27
CA MET A 35 -18.74 -4.75 -12.31
C MET A 35 -19.39 -4.83 -13.70
N GLY A 36 -18.62 -4.71 -14.77
CA GLY A 36 -19.11 -4.83 -16.14
C GLY A 36 -19.70 -6.22 -16.43
N LEU A 37 -19.05 -7.28 -15.99
CA LEU A 37 -19.58 -8.66 -16.11
C LEU A 37 -20.86 -8.86 -15.29
N LEU A 38 -20.91 -8.34 -14.08
CA LEU A 38 -22.12 -8.41 -13.24
C LEU A 38 -23.28 -7.64 -13.86
N LEU A 39 -23.03 -6.43 -14.34
CA LEU A 39 -24.06 -5.61 -15.01
C LEU A 39 -24.55 -6.29 -16.29
N TYR A 40 -23.63 -6.84 -17.10
CA TYR A 40 -23.99 -7.58 -18.31
C TYR A 40 -24.89 -8.78 -17.99
N TYR A 41 -24.51 -9.59 -17.01
CA TYR A 41 -25.28 -10.77 -16.60
C TYR A 41 -26.67 -10.38 -16.04
N ARG A 42 -26.72 -9.37 -15.17
CA ARG A 42 -27.99 -8.87 -14.61
C ARG A 42 -28.90 -8.27 -15.67
N PHE A 43 -28.32 -7.51 -16.61
CA PHE A 43 -29.09 -6.92 -17.70
C PHE A 43 -29.66 -8.00 -18.64
N LYS A 44 -28.84 -8.99 -19.01
CA LYS A 44 -29.29 -10.12 -19.83
C LYS A 44 -30.49 -10.81 -19.16
N LEU A 45 -30.38 -11.16 -17.91
CA LEU A 45 -31.45 -11.83 -17.17
C LEU A 45 -32.72 -10.96 -17.06
N ALA A 46 -32.57 -9.66 -16.84
CA ALA A 46 -33.70 -8.72 -16.80
C ALA A 46 -34.39 -8.60 -18.15
N MET A 47 -33.63 -8.50 -19.25
CA MET A 47 -34.18 -8.42 -20.61
C MET A 47 -34.93 -9.68 -21.00
N ASP A 48 -34.36 -10.87 -20.73
CA ASP A 48 -35.00 -12.15 -21.02
C ASP A 48 -36.33 -12.27 -20.24
N ASN A 49 -36.33 -11.95 -18.96
CA ASN A 49 -37.55 -11.97 -18.14
C ASN A 49 -38.60 -10.95 -18.61
N THR A 50 -38.17 -9.76 -19.01
CA THR A 50 -39.06 -8.72 -19.51
C THR A 50 -39.69 -9.12 -20.86
N ALA A 51 -38.90 -9.69 -21.77
CA ALA A 51 -39.38 -10.18 -23.05
C ALA A 51 -40.44 -11.30 -22.85
N VAL A 52 -40.16 -12.25 -21.99
CA VAL A 52 -41.10 -13.33 -21.65
C VAL A 52 -42.38 -12.77 -21.04
N SER A 53 -42.28 -11.92 -20.00
CA SER A 53 -43.46 -11.34 -19.35
C SER A 53 -44.31 -10.48 -20.28
N ASN A 54 -43.70 -9.68 -21.14
CA ASN A 54 -44.44 -8.89 -22.13
C ASN A 54 -45.16 -9.78 -23.18
N THR A 55 -44.48 -10.82 -23.63
CA THR A 55 -45.08 -11.77 -24.58
C THR A 55 -46.21 -12.56 -23.96
N GLU A 56 -46.05 -12.99 -22.70
CA GLU A 56 -47.11 -13.68 -21.92
C GLU A 56 -48.35 -12.79 -21.77
N ALA A 57 -48.18 -11.53 -21.34
CA ALA A 57 -49.28 -10.57 -21.24
C ALA A 57 -49.97 -10.32 -22.59
N THR A 58 -49.17 -10.28 -23.69
CA THR A 58 -49.74 -10.12 -25.04
C THR A 58 -50.52 -11.35 -25.48
N VAL A 59 -50.02 -12.57 -25.20
CA VAL A 59 -50.74 -13.81 -25.48
C VAL A 59 -52.02 -13.86 -24.69
N GLU A 60 -51.99 -13.62 -23.37
CA GLU A 60 -53.17 -13.63 -22.51
C GLU A 60 -54.24 -12.64 -22.99
N SER A 61 -53.87 -11.37 -23.19
CA SER A 61 -54.81 -10.35 -23.66
C SER A 61 -55.41 -10.66 -25.06
N SER A 62 -54.60 -11.28 -25.93
CA SER A 62 -55.06 -11.66 -27.27
C SER A 62 -55.95 -12.89 -27.27
N VAL A 63 -55.67 -13.88 -26.38
CA VAL A 63 -56.57 -15.02 -26.13
C VAL A 63 -57.91 -14.53 -25.61
N ASP A 64 -57.92 -13.60 -24.65
CA ASP A 64 -59.18 -13.04 -24.11
C ASP A 64 -59.98 -12.33 -25.19
N ARG A 65 -59.30 -11.56 -26.07
CA ARG A 65 -59.94 -10.88 -27.18
C ARG A 65 -60.51 -11.87 -28.19
N LEU A 66 -59.75 -12.89 -28.59
CA LEU A 66 -60.23 -13.94 -29.50
C LEU A 66 -61.38 -14.73 -28.87
N ASN A 67 -61.32 -15.05 -27.59
CA ASN A 67 -62.41 -15.70 -26.87
C ASN A 67 -63.67 -14.85 -26.88
N SER A 68 -63.57 -13.51 -26.71
CA SER A 68 -64.71 -12.58 -26.80
C SER A 68 -65.30 -12.56 -28.20
N ASP A 69 -64.46 -12.43 -29.25
CA ASP A 69 -64.92 -12.42 -30.63
C ASP A 69 -65.59 -13.75 -31.02
N LEU A 70 -65.06 -14.90 -30.60
CA LEU A 70 -65.64 -16.21 -30.84
C LEU A 70 -66.94 -16.42 -30.05
N LEU A 71 -67.02 -15.87 -28.82
CA LEU A 71 -68.25 -15.89 -28.05
C LEU A 71 -69.37 -15.12 -28.73
N ASP A 72 -69.07 -13.95 -29.31
CA ASP A 72 -70.04 -13.18 -30.09
C ASP A 72 -70.58 -13.97 -31.29
N ILE A 73 -69.68 -14.61 -32.05
CA ILE A 73 -70.09 -15.46 -33.19
C ILE A 73 -70.95 -16.64 -32.71
N ARG A 74 -70.61 -17.26 -31.61
CA ARG A 74 -71.43 -18.32 -30.99
C ARG A 74 -72.81 -17.83 -30.55
N GLN A 75 -72.88 -16.60 -30.04
CA GLN A 75 -74.19 -15.99 -29.68
C GLN A 75 -75.05 -15.78 -30.93
N ILE A 76 -74.43 -15.28 -32.06
CA ILE A 76 -75.15 -15.13 -33.35
C ILE A 76 -75.62 -16.50 -33.81
N PHE A 77 -74.77 -17.52 -33.77
CA PHE A 77 -75.16 -18.90 -34.12
C PHE A 77 -76.36 -19.43 -33.29
N ASN A 78 -76.28 -19.22 -31.98
CA ASN A 78 -77.36 -19.63 -31.04
C ASN A 78 -78.65 -18.84 -31.29
N ALA A 79 -78.51 -17.53 -31.57
CA ALA A 79 -79.70 -16.70 -31.94
C ALA A 79 -80.35 -17.21 -33.24
N ALA A 80 -79.60 -17.55 -34.26
CA ALA A 80 -80.11 -18.18 -35.46
C ALA A 80 -80.86 -19.49 -35.17
N ASN A 81 -80.22 -20.34 -34.35
CA ASN A 81 -80.82 -21.66 -34.01
C ASN A 81 -82.09 -21.52 -33.14
N TYR A 82 -81.94 -20.93 -31.93
CA TYR A 82 -83.05 -20.98 -30.92
C TYR A 82 -84.09 -19.93 -31.16
N ASN A 83 -83.81 -18.73 -31.58
CA ASN A 83 -84.76 -17.63 -31.67
C ASN A 83 -85.36 -17.49 -33.07
N ILE A 84 -84.77 -18.17 -34.11
CA ILE A 84 -85.29 -18.05 -35.49
C ILE A 84 -85.71 -19.43 -36.01
N ILE A 85 -84.78 -20.39 -36.14
CA ILE A 85 -85.00 -21.67 -36.80
C ILE A 85 -86.02 -22.54 -36.00
N GLN A 86 -85.95 -22.56 -34.70
CA GLN A 86 -86.88 -23.32 -33.87
C GLN A 86 -88.17 -22.59 -33.59
N GLU A 87 -88.19 -21.24 -33.60
CA GLU A 87 -89.36 -20.45 -33.26
C GLU A 87 -90.33 -20.24 -34.43
N PHE A 88 -89.73 -19.95 -35.64
CA PHE A 88 -90.54 -19.64 -36.84
C PHE A 88 -90.59 -20.81 -37.80
N ASP A 89 -91.76 -20.95 -38.50
CA ASP A 89 -91.87 -21.84 -39.66
C ASP A 89 -90.90 -21.36 -40.78
N ILE A 90 -90.07 -22.26 -41.25
CA ILE A 90 -89.03 -21.97 -42.24
C ILE A 90 -89.59 -21.49 -43.58
N SER A 91 -90.82 -21.78 -43.88
CA SER A 91 -91.55 -21.32 -45.09
C SER A 91 -92.14 -19.92 -44.93
N SER A 92 -92.12 -19.35 -43.72
CA SER A 92 -92.79 -18.09 -43.41
C SER A 92 -91.97 -16.89 -43.83
N GLN A 93 -92.65 -15.79 -44.19
CA GLN A 93 -92.03 -14.52 -44.48
C GLN A 93 -91.30 -13.90 -43.26
N GLU A 94 -91.82 -14.20 -42.05
CA GLU A 94 -91.19 -13.70 -40.82
C GLU A 94 -89.85 -14.41 -40.56
N PHE A 95 -89.76 -15.73 -40.80
CA PHE A 95 -88.47 -16.44 -40.76
C PHE A 95 -87.46 -15.77 -41.67
N ALA A 96 -87.78 -15.61 -42.94
CA ALA A 96 -86.85 -14.96 -43.91
C ALA A 96 -86.38 -13.56 -43.47
N LYS A 97 -87.38 -12.77 -42.93
CA LYS A 97 -87.09 -11.43 -42.45
C LYS A 97 -86.16 -11.44 -41.20
N GLN A 98 -86.38 -12.27 -40.24
CA GLN A 98 -85.56 -12.37 -39.00
C GLN A 98 -84.18 -12.94 -39.31
N PHE A 99 -84.08 -13.89 -40.20
CA PHE A 99 -82.83 -14.50 -40.61
C PHE A 99 -81.98 -13.49 -41.38
N SER A 100 -82.54 -12.69 -42.30
CA SER A 100 -81.88 -11.61 -42.99
C SER A 100 -81.44 -10.49 -42.05
N LEU A 101 -82.29 -10.08 -41.11
CA LEU A 101 -82.00 -9.06 -40.12
C LEU A 101 -80.82 -9.46 -39.21
N LEU A 102 -80.75 -10.71 -38.79
CA LEU A 102 -79.63 -11.22 -37.99
C LEU A 102 -78.34 -11.17 -38.76
N TYR A 103 -78.36 -11.55 -40.04
CA TYR A 103 -77.18 -11.44 -40.93
C TYR A 103 -76.74 -9.95 -41.15
N GLU A 104 -77.68 -9.09 -41.54
CA GLU A 104 -77.36 -7.69 -41.79
C GLU A 104 -76.73 -6.98 -40.60
N THR A 105 -77.27 -7.25 -39.40
CA THR A 105 -76.79 -6.66 -38.14
C THR A 105 -75.38 -7.11 -37.80
N ASN A 106 -74.98 -8.30 -38.26
CA ASN A 106 -73.67 -8.90 -37.94
C ASN A 106 -72.76 -9.11 -39.17
N SER A 107 -73.09 -8.46 -40.30
CA SER A 107 -72.39 -8.59 -41.58
C SER A 107 -70.94 -8.15 -41.52
N ASP A 108 -70.51 -7.42 -40.47
CA ASP A 108 -69.13 -7.08 -40.19
C ASP A 108 -68.31 -8.30 -39.76
N LYS A 109 -68.89 -9.25 -39.04
CA LYS A 109 -68.25 -10.46 -38.50
C LYS A 109 -68.49 -11.73 -39.30
N ILE A 110 -69.67 -11.89 -39.89
CA ILE A 110 -70.04 -13.05 -40.69
C ILE A 110 -70.06 -12.77 -42.16
N GLN A 111 -69.62 -13.76 -42.95
CA GLN A 111 -69.61 -13.73 -44.42
C GLN A 111 -70.92 -14.28 -45.00
N SER A 112 -71.45 -15.37 -44.44
CA SER A 112 -72.67 -16.00 -44.86
C SER A 112 -73.32 -16.84 -43.74
N MET A 113 -74.62 -17.00 -43.83
CA MET A 113 -75.36 -17.95 -43.03
C MET A 113 -76.15 -18.83 -43.96
N ALA A 114 -76.24 -20.12 -43.69
CA ALA A 114 -77.05 -21.06 -44.50
C ALA A 114 -77.68 -22.15 -43.63
N LEU A 115 -78.89 -22.53 -43.97
CA LEU A 115 -79.56 -23.64 -43.40
C LEU A 115 -79.79 -24.72 -44.43
N TYR A 116 -79.30 -25.92 -44.18
CA TYR A 116 -79.46 -27.08 -45.05
C TYR A 116 -80.35 -28.10 -44.41
N GLY A 117 -81.18 -28.75 -45.19
CA GLY A 117 -81.94 -29.88 -44.75
C GLY A 117 -81.11 -31.15 -44.55
N SER A 118 -81.67 -32.18 -43.91
CA SER A 118 -81.04 -33.49 -43.77
C SER A 118 -80.83 -34.22 -45.13
N ASP A 119 -81.51 -33.78 -46.17
CA ASP A 119 -81.26 -34.23 -47.55
C ASP A 119 -80.07 -33.56 -48.22
N GLY A 120 -79.53 -32.49 -47.58
CA GLY A 120 -78.42 -31.69 -48.11
C GLY A 120 -78.82 -30.53 -49.00
N ASN A 121 -80.19 -30.30 -49.15
CA ASN A 121 -80.69 -29.20 -49.94
C ASN A 121 -80.66 -27.89 -49.16
N LEU A 122 -80.35 -26.76 -49.84
CA LEU A 122 -80.36 -25.45 -49.25
C LEU A 122 -81.83 -25.01 -48.97
N ILE A 123 -82.13 -24.70 -47.68
CA ILE A 123 -83.39 -24.18 -47.24
C ILE A 123 -83.40 -22.67 -47.26
N ALA A 124 -82.39 -22.06 -46.68
CA ALA A 124 -82.22 -20.61 -46.63
C ALA A 124 -80.74 -20.23 -46.63
N SER A 125 -80.41 -19.08 -47.19
CA SER A 125 -79.04 -18.48 -47.11
C SER A 125 -79.10 -16.96 -47.07
N GLU A 126 -78.19 -16.37 -46.32
CA GLU A 126 -77.90 -14.93 -46.31
C GLU A 126 -76.39 -14.71 -46.43
N PRO A 127 -75.98 -13.83 -47.33
CA PRO A 127 -76.79 -13.13 -48.32
C PRO A 127 -77.43 -14.13 -49.31
N VAL A 128 -78.51 -13.77 -49.85
CA VAL A 128 -79.20 -14.61 -50.85
C VAL A 128 -78.29 -14.73 -52.08
N SER A 129 -77.76 -15.93 -52.28
CA SER A 129 -76.77 -16.20 -53.33
C SER A 129 -77.09 -17.56 -53.99
N LEU A 130 -76.72 -17.68 -55.27
CA LEU A 130 -76.81 -18.94 -55.97
C LEU A 130 -75.74 -19.92 -55.51
N GLU A 131 -76.12 -21.15 -55.21
CA GLU A 131 -75.14 -22.22 -54.99
C GLU A 131 -74.31 -22.52 -56.24
N LYS A 132 -73.10 -22.99 -56.06
CA LYS A 132 -72.27 -23.49 -57.15
C LYS A 132 -72.72 -24.89 -57.56
N GLU A 133 -72.93 -25.10 -58.85
CA GLU A 133 -73.55 -26.30 -59.43
C GLU A 133 -72.82 -27.65 -59.13
N ASN A 134 -71.56 -27.62 -58.68
CA ASN A 134 -70.73 -28.82 -58.52
C ASN A 134 -70.30 -29.10 -57.05
N VAL A 135 -71.01 -28.63 -56.05
CA VAL A 135 -70.69 -28.84 -54.66
C VAL A 135 -71.61 -29.88 -54.04
N GLU A 136 -71.06 -31.03 -53.70
CA GLU A 136 -71.78 -32.04 -52.90
C GLU A 136 -71.73 -31.67 -51.45
N ILE A 137 -72.78 -31.13 -50.92
CA ILE A 137 -72.92 -30.62 -49.53
C ILE A 137 -72.64 -31.69 -48.51
N LYS A 138 -73.18 -32.88 -48.69
CA LYS A 138 -72.98 -34.01 -47.76
C LYS A 138 -71.54 -34.51 -47.65
N ASN A 139 -70.77 -34.20 -48.61
CA ASN A 139 -69.31 -34.58 -48.62
C ASN A 139 -68.45 -33.51 -48.03
N GLN A 140 -68.99 -32.37 -47.61
CA GLN A 140 -68.23 -31.32 -46.94
C GLN A 140 -67.93 -31.64 -45.50
N ASP A 141 -66.70 -31.46 -45.06
CA ASP A 141 -66.26 -31.77 -43.69
C ASP A 141 -67.13 -31.12 -42.60
N TRP A 142 -67.53 -29.85 -42.81
CA TRP A 142 -68.34 -29.14 -41.85
C TRP A 142 -69.75 -29.77 -41.72
N TYR A 143 -70.34 -30.33 -42.81
CA TYR A 143 -71.62 -30.97 -42.81
C TYR A 143 -71.52 -32.34 -42.12
N GLN A 144 -70.54 -33.15 -42.47
CA GLN A 144 -70.35 -34.47 -41.83
C GLN A 144 -70.00 -34.34 -40.32
N ASN A 145 -69.23 -33.37 -39.94
CA ASN A 145 -68.93 -33.13 -38.54
C ASN A 145 -70.22 -32.74 -37.74
N ALA A 146 -71.07 -31.89 -38.33
CA ALA A 146 -72.33 -31.52 -37.74
C ALA A 146 -73.32 -32.71 -37.55
N GLU A 147 -73.38 -33.63 -38.53
CA GLU A 147 -74.19 -34.85 -38.43
C GLU A 147 -73.67 -35.86 -37.43
N ASN A 148 -72.33 -36.05 -37.37
CA ASN A 148 -71.72 -37.06 -36.52
C ASN A 148 -71.65 -36.70 -35.04
N ALA A 149 -71.65 -35.41 -34.71
CA ALA A 149 -71.57 -34.93 -33.32
C ALA A 149 -72.58 -33.82 -33.04
N ILE A 150 -73.79 -34.19 -32.98
CA ILE A 150 -75.05 -33.37 -33.00
C ILE A 150 -75.04 -32.20 -31.94
N GLU A 151 -74.47 -32.42 -30.77
CA GLU A 151 -74.54 -31.46 -29.69
C GLU A 151 -73.54 -30.35 -29.69
N ASN A 152 -72.50 -30.44 -30.53
CA ASN A 152 -71.38 -29.48 -30.51
C ASN A 152 -71.32 -28.55 -31.75
N ILE A 153 -70.93 -27.32 -31.56
CA ILE A 153 -70.56 -26.42 -32.66
C ILE A 153 -69.15 -26.78 -33.11
N HIS A 154 -69.04 -27.11 -34.37
CA HIS A 154 -67.75 -27.42 -35.02
C HIS A 154 -67.16 -26.23 -35.73
N PHE A 155 -65.90 -25.92 -35.46
CA PHE A 155 -65.16 -24.89 -36.13
C PHE A 155 -64.22 -25.50 -37.16
N SER A 156 -64.33 -25.10 -38.40
CA SER A 156 -63.44 -25.56 -39.48
C SER A 156 -62.09 -24.84 -39.42
N MET A 157 -61.09 -25.40 -40.10
CA MET A 157 -59.89 -24.66 -40.46
C MET A 157 -60.23 -23.56 -41.45
N PRO A 158 -59.46 -22.43 -41.51
CA PRO A 158 -59.69 -21.36 -42.48
C PRO A 158 -59.59 -21.88 -43.92
N HIS A 159 -60.64 -21.68 -44.67
CA HIS A 159 -60.74 -22.08 -46.04
C HIS A 159 -61.37 -21.02 -46.92
N VAL A 160 -61.30 -21.18 -48.23
CA VAL A 160 -62.00 -20.27 -49.15
C VAL A 160 -63.47 -20.74 -49.23
N GLN A 161 -64.39 -19.80 -49.02
CA GLN A 161 -65.80 -20.05 -49.16
C GLN A 161 -66.07 -20.51 -50.62
N ASN A 162 -66.58 -21.75 -50.76
CA ASN A 162 -66.78 -22.41 -52.06
C ASN A 162 -68.23 -22.76 -52.35
N LEU A 163 -69.17 -22.46 -51.44
CA LEU A 163 -70.58 -22.85 -51.55
C LEU A 163 -71.37 -21.95 -52.46
N PHE A 164 -71.14 -20.65 -52.37
CA PHE A 164 -71.94 -19.64 -53.08
C PHE A 164 -71.17 -18.95 -54.19
N GLN A 165 -71.92 -18.52 -55.22
CA GLN A 165 -71.35 -17.72 -56.30
C GLN A 165 -71.23 -16.26 -55.80
N ASP A 166 -70.04 -15.71 -55.86
CA ASP A 166 -69.83 -14.30 -55.61
C ASP A 166 -69.80 -13.54 -56.93
N GLY A 167 -70.74 -12.64 -57.12
CA GLY A 167 -70.81 -11.78 -58.30
C GLY A 167 -69.65 -10.80 -58.48
N THR A 168 -68.81 -10.66 -57.43
CA THR A 168 -67.57 -9.83 -57.46
C THR A 168 -66.31 -10.61 -57.79
N TYR A 169 -66.42 -11.95 -57.92
CA TYR A 169 -65.29 -12.87 -58.17
C TYR A 169 -64.18 -12.78 -57.13
N ARG A 170 -64.50 -12.40 -55.91
CA ARG A 170 -63.55 -12.36 -54.79
C ARG A 170 -63.54 -13.65 -54.04
N TYR A 171 -62.36 -14.05 -53.62
CA TYR A 171 -62.18 -15.19 -52.71
C TYR A 171 -62.30 -14.72 -51.28
N HIS A 172 -63.36 -15.14 -50.59
CA HIS A 172 -63.53 -14.84 -49.16
C HIS A 172 -63.00 -16.01 -48.34
N ARG A 173 -62.00 -15.73 -47.49
CA ARG A 173 -61.53 -16.71 -46.49
C ARG A 173 -62.47 -16.67 -45.30
N VAL A 174 -62.92 -17.84 -44.90
CA VAL A 174 -63.91 -18.03 -43.82
C VAL A 174 -63.45 -19.12 -42.88
N ILE A 175 -64.00 -19.10 -41.67
CA ILE A 175 -64.04 -20.19 -40.73
C ILE A 175 -65.48 -20.57 -40.54
N SER A 176 -65.85 -21.81 -40.90
CA SER A 176 -67.23 -22.28 -40.87
C SER A 176 -67.58 -22.86 -39.51
N LEU A 177 -68.67 -22.39 -38.93
CA LEU A 177 -69.29 -22.93 -37.75
C LEU A 177 -70.46 -23.75 -38.23
N SER A 178 -70.54 -25.01 -37.87
CA SER A 178 -71.68 -25.91 -38.22
C SER A 178 -72.18 -26.71 -37.05
N ARG A 179 -73.44 -26.97 -37.06
CA ARG A 179 -74.09 -27.85 -36.06
C ARG A 179 -75.46 -28.34 -36.62
N SER A 180 -75.82 -29.55 -36.23
CA SER A 180 -77.17 -30.07 -36.48
C SER A 180 -78.17 -29.30 -35.65
N VAL A 181 -79.27 -28.91 -36.25
CA VAL A 181 -80.39 -28.13 -35.63
C VAL A 181 -81.72 -28.73 -35.92
N ASP A 182 -82.64 -28.57 -34.99
CA ASP A 182 -84.04 -28.94 -35.19
C ASP A 182 -84.73 -27.83 -35.96
N ILE A 183 -85.46 -28.19 -37.04
CA ILE A 183 -86.12 -27.28 -37.92
C ILE A 183 -87.65 -27.32 -37.66
N ASN A 184 -88.24 -26.15 -37.55
CA ASN A 184 -89.75 -26.00 -37.50
C ASN A 184 -90.30 -25.81 -38.92
N ASP A 185 -90.95 -26.89 -39.49
CA ASP A 185 -91.56 -26.90 -40.83
C ASP A 185 -93.09 -26.84 -40.74
N GLY A 186 -93.61 -26.34 -39.60
CA GLY A 186 -95.01 -26.17 -39.38
C GLY A 186 -95.85 -27.45 -39.19
N GLU A 187 -95.59 -28.55 -39.89
CA GLU A 187 -96.31 -29.82 -39.79
C GLU A 187 -95.50 -30.95 -39.12
N ARG A 188 -94.19 -30.97 -39.26
CA ARG A 188 -93.28 -32.01 -38.66
C ARG A 188 -91.92 -31.40 -38.25
N PRO A 189 -91.44 -31.72 -37.05
CA PRO A 189 -90.08 -31.36 -36.72
C PRO A 189 -89.13 -32.05 -37.68
N GLY A 190 -88.34 -31.27 -38.44
CA GLY A 190 -87.24 -31.74 -39.29
C GLY A 190 -85.88 -31.57 -38.61
N SER A 191 -84.88 -32.17 -39.15
CA SER A 191 -83.48 -31.88 -38.77
C SER A 191 -82.71 -31.31 -39.96
N GLY A 192 -81.78 -30.48 -39.67
CA GLY A 192 -80.90 -29.89 -40.70
C GLY A 192 -79.58 -29.44 -40.11
N VAL A 193 -78.74 -28.80 -40.93
CA VAL A 193 -77.48 -28.30 -40.52
C VAL A 193 -77.45 -26.78 -40.70
N LEU A 194 -77.26 -26.05 -39.63
CA LEU A 194 -76.96 -24.63 -39.67
C LEU A 194 -75.47 -24.43 -39.91
N LEU A 195 -75.12 -23.64 -40.91
CA LEU A 195 -73.79 -23.19 -41.24
C LEU A 195 -73.69 -21.68 -41.08
N VAL A 196 -72.68 -21.20 -40.36
CA VAL A 196 -72.36 -19.80 -40.23
C VAL A 196 -70.88 -19.62 -40.58
N ASP A 197 -70.62 -18.92 -41.65
CA ASP A 197 -69.27 -18.62 -42.10
C ASP A 197 -68.77 -17.30 -41.45
N MET A 198 -67.90 -17.41 -40.47
CA MET A 198 -67.22 -16.27 -39.85
C MET A 198 -66.14 -15.74 -40.79
N LYS A 199 -66.04 -14.43 -40.93
CA LYS A 199 -64.93 -13.81 -41.69
C LYS A 199 -63.59 -14.12 -41.02
N TYR A 200 -62.65 -14.67 -41.78
CA TYR A 200 -61.27 -14.94 -41.31
C TYR A 200 -60.58 -13.68 -40.78
N SER A 201 -60.95 -12.49 -41.31
CA SER A 201 -60.42 -11.19 -40.87
C SER A 201 -60.66 -10.92 -39.36
N VAL A 202 -61.64 -11.52 -38.72
CA VAL A 202 -61.85 -11.39 -37.27
C VAL A 202 -60.63 -11.89 -36.51
N VAL A 203 -60.11 -13.06 -36.85
CA VAL A 203 -58.91 -13.64 -36.24
C VAL A 203 -57.64 -12.96 -36.80
N GLU A 204 -57.58 -12.75 -38.11
CA GLU A 204 -56.42 -12.17 -38.78
C GLU A 204 -56.05 -10.79 -38.28
N ASN A 205 -57.06 -9.90 -38.05
CA ASN A 205 -56.81 -8.54 -37.59
C ASN A 205 -56.18 -8.49 -36.20
N VAL A 206 -56.62 -9.35 -35.28
CA VAL A 206 -56.02 -9.45 -33.96
C VAL A 206 -54.56 -9.85 -34.07
N LEU A 207 -54.30 -10.90 -34.82
CA LEU A 207 -52.94 -11.48 -34.96
C LEU A 207 -52.00 -10.56 -35.77
N LYS A 208 -52.51 -9.87 -36.78
CA LYS A 208 -51.78 -8.89 -37.56
C LYS A 208 -51.37 -7.70 -36.71
N GLN A 209 -52.29 -7.18 -35.90
CA GLN A 209 -52.05 -6.05 -34.99
C GLN A 209 -50.95 -6.35 -33.99
N ILE A 210 -50.95 -7.51 -33.34
CA ILE A 210 -49.91 -7.88 -32.35
C ILE A 210 -48.56 -8.15 -33.02
N ASN A 211 -48.54 -8.72 -34.24
CA ASN A 211 -47.32 -8.97 -34.98
C ASN A 211 -46.69 -7.70 -35.54
N GLU A 212 -47.47 -6.71 -35.95
CA GLU A 212 -47.02 -5.40 -36.44
C GLU A 212 -46.40 -4.55 -35.30
N SER A 213 -46.90 -4.73 -34.07
CA SER A 213 -46.39 -3.98 -32.91
C SER A 213 -45.25 -4.69 -32.17
N SER A 214 -44.84 -5.87 -32.59
CA SER A 214 -43.85 -6.69 -31.93
C SER A 214 -42.45 -6.55 -32.54
N ASP A 215 -41.48 -6.25 -31.71
CA ASP A 215 -40.06 -6.06 -32.15
C ASP A 215 -39.38 -7.43 -32.29
N GLY A 216 -39.69 -8.13 -33.41
CA GLY A 216 -39.10 -9.42 -33.75
C GLY A 216 -39.68 -10.66 -33.06
N VAL A 217 -40.56 -10.48 -32.04
CA VAL A 217 -41.42 -11.54 -31.50
C VAL A 217 -42.55 -11.78 -32.50
N TYR A 218 -42.95 -13.01 -32.69
CA TYR A 218 -44.06 -13.29 -33.61
C TYR A 218 -45.07 -14.20 -32.95
N TYR A 219 -46.37 -14.07 -33.39
CA TYR A 219 -47.50 -14.78 -32.84
C TYR A 219 -48.21 -15.53 -33.96
N TYR A 220 -48.54 -16.78 -33.69
CA TYR A 220 -49.32 -17.59 -34.61
C TYR A 220 -50.38 -18.40 -33.89
N VAL A 221 -51.35 -18.90 -34.63
CA VAL A 221 -52.40 -19.78 -34.10
C VAL A 221 -52.38 -21.10 -34.84
N CYS A 222 -52.47 -22.18 -34.11
CA CYS A 222 -52.60 -23.54 -34.65
C CYS A 222 -53.72 -24.32 -33.92
N ASN A 223 -54.18 -25.41 -34.56
CA ASN A 223 -55.05 -26.39 -33.92
C ASN A 223 -54.27 -27.39 -33.06
N ARG A 224 -54.95 -28.34 -32.45
CA ARG A 224 -54.32 -29.41 -31.62
C ARG A 224 -53.37 -30.29 -32.39
N ASP A 225 -53.57 -30.43 -33.69
CA ASP A 225 -52.74 -31.24 -34.58
C ASP A 225 -51.56 -30.49 -35.15
N GLY A 226 -51.39 -29.23 -34.73
CA GLY A 226 -50.27 -28.37 -35.19
C GLY A 226 -50.49 -27.71 -36.54
N GLU A 227 -51.71 -27.84 -37.13
CA GLU A 227 -52.01 -27.15 -38.40
C GLU A 227 -52.18 -25.67 -38.16
N LEU A 228 -51.61 -24.83 -39.00
CA LEU A 228 -51.56 -23.38 -38.85
C LEU A 228 -52.85 -22.72 -39.34
N LEU A 229 -53.58 -22.05 -38.45
CA LEU A 229 -54.69 -21.17 -38.80
C LEU A 229 -54.14 -19.82 -39.33
N TYR A 230 -53.20 -19.24 -38.59
CA TYR A 230 -52.52 -18.00 -38.97
C TYR A 230 -51.06 -18.09 -38.63
N HIS A 231 -50.22 -17.62 -39.52
CA HIS A 231 -48.79 -17.43 -39.26
C HIS A 231 -48.29 -16.22 -40.05
N PRO A 232 -47.52 -15.27 -39.41
CA PRO A 232 -47.06 -14.07 -40.11
C PRO A 232 -46.11 -14.38 -41.27
N ARG A 233 -45.39 -15.50 -41.21
CA ARG A 233 -44.49 -15.98 -42.25
C ARG A 233 -45.07 -17.16 -43.07
N ARG A 234 -46.36 -17.20 -43.24
CA ARG A 234 -47.03 -18.31 -43.94
C ARG A 234 -46.44 -18.56 -45.34
N ALA A 235 -46.16 -17.48 -46.07
CA ALA A 235 -45.61 -17.60 -47.42
C ALA A 235 -44.16 -18.17 -47.44
N GLU A 236 -43.40 -17.98 -46.36
CA GLU A 236 -42.06 -18.59 -46.24
C GLU A 236 -42.16 -20.07 -45.84
N ILE A 237 -43.11 -20.43 -45.00
CA ILE A 237 -43.38 -21.81 -44.64
C ILE A 237 -43.82 -22.60 -45.85
N ASP A 238 -44.78 -22.08 -46.61
CA ASP A 238 -45.29 -22.73 -47.84
C ASP A 238 -44.21 -22.89 -48.92
N ARG A 239 -43.14 -22.10 -48.87
CA ARG A 239 -41.96 -22.22 -49.77
C ARG A 239 -40.82 -23.00 -49.14
N GLU A 240 -40.99 -23.61 -47.98
CA GLU A 240 -39.97 -24.35 -47.20
C GLU A 240 -38.74 -23.49 -46.80
N LEU A 241 -38.89 -22.20 -46.82
CA LEU A 241 -37.82 -21.25 -46.42
C LEU A 241 -37.76 -21.07 -44.88
N PHE A 242 -38.86 -21.36 -44.20
CA PHE A 242 -38.99 -21.27 -42.77
C PHE A 242 -39.67 -22.50 -42.24
N LYS A 243 -39.13 -23.09 -41.14
CA LYS A 243 -39.73 -24.29 -40.51
C LYS A 243 -40.23 -23.90 -39.14
N GLU A 244 -41.55 -24.04 -38.93
CA GLU A 244 -42.20 -23.86 -37.63
C GLU A 244 -42.48 -25.24 -36.99
N ASN A 245 -42.25 -25.30 -35.67
CA ASN A 245 -42.49 -26.53 -34.93
C ASN A 245 -43.86 -26.50 -34.24
N SER A 246 -44.88 -26.17 -35.01
CA SER A 246 -46.27 -25.97 -34.51
C SER A 246 -46.85 -27.22 -33.86
N LEU A 247 -46.52 -28.42 -34.35
CA LEU A 247 -46.98 -29.68 -33.75
C LEU A 247 -46.46 -29.88 -32.34
N LYS A 248 -45.21 -29.53 -32.08
CA LYS A 248 -44.64 -29.63 -30.72
C LYS A 248 -45.23 -28.58 -29.79
N ALA A 249 -45.41 -27.34 -30.28
CA ALA A 249 -46.01 -26.26 -29.52
C ALA A 249 -47.49 -26.53 -29.20
N ALA A 250 -48.24 -27.14 -30.12
CA ALA A 250 -49.63 -27.56 -29.91
C ALA A 250 -49.78 -28.60 -28.80
N GLY A 251 -48.75 -29.41 -28.55
CA GLY A 251 -48.75 -30.42 -27.47
C GLY A 251 -48.56 -29.88 -26.05
N TYR A 252 -48.17 -28.63 -25.90
CA TYR A 252 -47.95 -28.03 -24.56
C TYR A 252 -49.25 -27.47 -23.96
N GLU A 253 -49.35 -27.50 -22.65
CA GLU A 253 -50.35 -26.75 -21.90
C GLU A 253 -50.03 -25.24 -21.88
N ASP A 254 -50.96 -24.46 -21.31
CA ASP A 254 -50.72 -23.00 -21.20
C ASP A 254 -49.52 -22.71 -20.29
N GLY A 255 -48.61 -21.84 -20.76
CA GLY A 255 -47.41 -21.49 -20.06
C GLY A 255 -46.23 -21.17 -20.97
N VAL A 256 -45.04 -21.04 -20.34
CA VAL A 256 -43.79 -20.67 -21.01
C VAL A 256 -42.85 -21.87 -21.13
N TYR A 257 -42.37 -22.10 -22.33
CA TYR A 257 -41.48 -23.25 -22.66
C TYR A 257 -40.29 -22.81 -23.47
N GLU A 258 -39.14 -23.43 -23.20
CA GLU A 258 -37.93 -23.28 -24.05
C GLU A 258 -37.89 -24.44 -25.08
N ILE A 259 -37.89 -24.11 -26.35
CA ILE A 259 -37.85 -25.08 -27.43
C ILE A 259 -36.57 -24.89 -28.23
N SER A 260 -35.88 -25.97 -28.54
CA SER A 260 -34.77 -25.97 -29.48
C SER A 260 -35.34 -26.34 -30.87
N SER A 261 -35.36 -25.38 -31.77
CA SER A 261 -35.79 -25.56 -33.16
C SER A 261 -34.58 -25.49 -34.12
N GLY A 262 -34.83 -25.74 -35.41
CA GLY A 262 -33.77 -25.54 -36.43
C GLY A 262 -33.23 -24.11 -36.52
N ASN A 263 -33.89 -23.16 -35.90
CA ASN A 263 -33.56 -21.73 -35.87
C ASN A 263 -32.81 -21.31 -34.59
N GLY A 264 -32.49 -22.25 -33.68
CA GLY A 264 -31.83 -21.96 -32.40
C GLY A 264 -32.72 -22.28 -31.19
N LYS A 265 -32.41 -21.65 -30.04
CA LYS A 265 -33.22 -21.71 -28.83
C LYS A 265 -34.28 -20.61 -28.89
N GLU A 266 -35.53 -20.99 -28.69
CA GLU A 266 -36.68 -20.09 -28.73
C GLU A 266 -37.49 -20.25 -27.46
N ASN A 267 -37.95 -19.13 -26.88
CA ASN A 267 -38.96 -19.16 -25.82
C ASN A 267 -40.33 -19.10 -26.45
N VAL A 268 -41.17 -20.06 -26.13
CA VAL A 268 -42.50 -20.22 -26.66
C VAL A 268 -43.51 -20.08 -25.53
N ILE A 269 -44.49 -19.18 -25.70
CA ILE A 269 -45.57 -18.92 -24.77
C ILE A 269 -46.85 -19.43 -25.42
N VAL A 270 -47.53 -20.31 -24.71
CA VAL A 270 -48.76 -20.98 -25.18
C VAL A 270 -49.94 -20.50 -24.41
N GLY A 271 -51.02 -20.10 -25.11
CA GLY A 271 -52.32 -19.77 -24.56
C GLY A 271 -53.44 -20.48 -25.32
N SER A 272 -54.32 -21.18 -24.63
CA SER A 272 -55.40 -21.94 -25.22
C SER A 272 -56.62 -21.05 -25.48
N ILE A 273 -57.15 -21.12 -26.70
CA ILE A 273 -58.38 -20.43 -27.08
C ILE A 273 -59.56 -21.36 -26.77
N SER A 274 -60.47 -20.86 -25.95
CA SER A 274 -61.65 -21.62 -25.50
C SER A 274 -62.54 -22.03 -26.66
N TYR A 275 -63.31 -23.09 -26.50
CA TYR A 275 -64.31 -23.62 -27.43
C TYR A 275 -63.78 -24.25 -28.72
N THR A 276 -62.63 -23.80 -29.24
CA THR A 276 -62.09 -24.25 -30.53
C THR A 276 -61.01 -25.30 -30.38
N GLY A 277 -60.34 -25.29 -29.23
CA GLY A 277 -59.15 -26.08 -29.00
C GLY A 277 -57.90 -25.55 -29.74
N TRP A 278 -57.98 -24.34 -30.30
CA TRP A 278 -56.85 -23.67 -30.92
C TRP A 278 -55.93 -23.13 -29.85
N LYS A 279 -54.68 -22.91 -30.25
CA LYS A 279 -53.68 -22.35 -29.39
C LYS A 279 -53.05 -21.13 -30.05
N LEU A 280 -53.00 -20.03 -29.29
CA LEU A 280 -52.19 -18.86 -29.64
C LEU A 280 -50.81 -19.06 -29.07
N ILE A 281 -49.80 -18.92 -29.91
CA ILE A 281 -48.42 -19.17 -29.57
C ILE A 281 -47.59 -17.91 -29.86
N GLY A 282 -46.95 -17.36 -28.84
CA GLY A 282 -45.96 -16.31 -28.95
C GLY A 282 -44.56 -16.90 -28.96
N VAL A 283 -43.73 -16.54 -29.92
CA VAL A 283 -42.38 -17.04 -30.07
C VAL A 283 -41.38 -15.89 -29.96
N ILE A 284 -40.44 -16.04 -29.05
CA ILE A 284 -39.31 -15.13 -28.86
C ILE A 284 -38.06 -15.79 -29.42
N PRO A 285 -37.62 -15.45 -30.64
CA PRO A 285 -36.40 -16.01 -31.24
C PRO A 285 -35.12 -15.57 -30.52
N GLU A 286 -34.08 -16.40 -30.49
CA GLU A 286 -32.76 -16.09 -29.94
C GLU A 286 -32.15 -14.82 -30.58
N SER A 287 -32.44 -14.56 -31.84
CA SER A 287 -31.97 -13.36 -32.55
C SER A 287 -32.46 -12.04 -31.93
N VAL A 288 -33.66 -12.01 -31.39
CA VAL A 288 -34.25 -10.84 -30.74
C VAL A 288 -33.59 -10.59 -29.39
N GLN A 289 -33.36 -11.66 -28.62
CA GLN A 289 -32.63 -11.60 -27.35
C GLN A 289 -31.20 -11.08 -27.56
N THR A 290 -30.51 -11.57 -28.61
CA THR A 290 -29.12 -11.18 -28.89
C THR A 290 -28.97 -9.78 -29.49
N ALA A 291 -29.91 -9.28 -30.27
CA ALA A 291 -29.86 -7.93 -30.85
C ALA A 291 -29.88 -6.81 -29.79
N ASN A 292 -30.79 -6.91 -28.83
CA ASN A 292 -30.88 -5.96 -27.73
C ASN A 292 -29.65 -6.01 -26.82
N ILE A 293 -29.08 -7.21 -26.59
CA ILE A 293 -27.83 -7.40 -25.83
C ILE A 293 -26.65 -6.75 -26.56
N ASN A 294 -26.58 -6.81 -27.88
CA ASN A 294 -25.49 -6.21 -28.64
C ASN A 294 -25.43 -4.69 -28.48
N ASN A 295 -26.56 -4.02 -28.54
CA ASN A 295 -26.64 -2.58 -28.30
C ASN A 295 -26.14 -2.24 -26.88
N PHE A 296 -26.55 -3.02 -25.89
CA PHE A 296 -26.11 -2.85 -24.50
C PHE A 296 -24.60 -3.11 -24.32
N ARG A 297 -24.02 -4.07 -25.05
CA ARG A 297 -22.56 -4.30 -25.08
C ARG A 297 -21.81 -3.06 -25.54
N TYR A 298 -22.28 -2.34 -26.56
CA TYR A 298 -21.67 -1.08 -27.00
C TYR A 298 -21.71 -0.01 -25.90
N TYR A 299 -22.83 0.13 -25.18
CA TYR A 299 -22.94 1.07 -24.05
C TYR A 299 -21.98 0.71 -22.91
N ILE A 300 -21.88 -0.55 -22.52
CA ILE A 300 -20.92 -1.00 -21.52
C ILE A 300 -19.50 -0.69 -21.98
N PHE A 301 -19.16 -1.02 -23.22
CA PHE A 301 -17.82 -0.82 -23.76
C PHE A 301 -17.42 0.66 -23.80
N THR A 302 -18.30 1.51 -24.26
CA THR A 302 -18.08 2.97 -24.27
C THR A 302 -17.95 3.54 -22.85
N THR A 303 -18.77 3.10 -21.92
CA THR A 303 -18.69 3.50 -20.50
C THR A 303 -17.37 3.08 -19.87
N ILE A 304 -16.89 1.86 -20.14
CA ILE A 304 -15.58 1.37 -19.68
C ILE A 304 -14.45 2.23 -20.23
N ILE A 305 -14.49 2.59 -21.52
CA ILE A 305 -13.46 3.45 -22.13
C ILE A 305 -13.44 4.83 -21.47
N ILE A 306 -14.60 5.46 -21.27
CA ILE A 306 -14.70 6.76 -20.62
C ILE A 306 -14.14 6.70 -19.19
N LEU A 307 -14.54 5.68 -18.43
CA LEU A 307 -14.06 5.48 -17.06
C LEU A 307 -12.55 5.23 -17.01
N MET A 308 -12.01 4.49 -17.99
CA MET A 308 -10.58 4.24 -18.11
C MET A 308 -9.80 5.52 -18.43
N MET A 309 -10.33 6.40 -19.29
CA MET A 309 -9.74 7.73 -19.54
C MET A 309 -9.72 8.59 -18.28
N LEU A 310 -10.83 8.63 -17.53
CA LEU A 310 -10.91 9.38 -16.27
C LEU A 310 -9.91 8.86 -15.23
N LEU A 311 -9.73 7.54 -15.16
CA LEU A 311 -8.75 6.91 -14.26
C LEU A 311 -7.30 7.21 -14.66
N LEU A 312 -6.99 7.23 -15.95
CA LEU A 312 -5.68 7.62 -16.44
C LEU A 312 -5.35 9.07 -16.07
N GLU A 313 -6.29 9.98 -16.22
CA GLU A 313 -6.09 11.39 -15.84
C GLU A 313 -6.01 11.55 -14.31
N GLY A 314 -6.84 10.85 -13.54
CA GLY A 314 -6.75 10.80 -12.08
C GLY A 314 -5.38 10.30 -11.60
N ASN A 315 -4.87 9.20 -12.18
CA ASN A 315 -3.53 8.67 -11.89
C ASN A 315 -2.43 9.68 -12.22
N ARG A 316 -2.57 10.43 -13.33
CA ARG A 316 -1.63 11.48 -13.70
C ARG A 316 -1.59 12.60 -12.65
N LEU A 317 -2.76 13.04 -12.18
CA LEU A 317 -2.86 14.05 -11.12
C LEU A 317 -2.26 13.58 -9.80
N ILE A 318 -2.52 12.34 -9.38
CA ILE A 318 -1.92 11.73 -8.18
C ILE A 318 -0.40 11.65 -8.33
N SER A 319 0.08 11.21 -9.51
CA SER A 319 1.51 11.13 -9.80
C SER A 319 2.21 12.49 -9.68
N GLN A 320 1.59 13.56 -10.18
CA GLN A 320 2.15 14.91 -10.09
C GLN A 320 2.12 15.47 -8.66
N LYS A 321 1.01 15.26 -7.93
CA LYS A 321 0.83 15.87 -6.59
C LYS A 321 1.50 15.10 -5.47
N VAL A 322 1.76 13.80 -5.63
CA VAL A 322 2.32 12.94 -4.56
C VAL A 322 3.70 12.42 -4.95
N SER A 323 3.82 11.75 -6.09
CA SER A 323 5.06 11.06 -6.45
C SER A 323 6.19 12.00 -6.87
N LYS A 324 5.87 13.10 -7.57
CA LYS A 324 6.88 14.08 -8.00
C LYS A 324 7.53 14.79 -6.80
N PRO A 325 6.77 15.35 -5.83
CA PRO A 325 7.35 15.96 -4.63
C PRO A 325 8.22 15.01 -3.80
N ILE A 326 7.79 13.76 -3.62
CA ILE A 326 8.59 12.76 -2.90
C ILE A 326 9.93 12.51 -3.61
N ARG A 327 9.91 12.43 -4.94
CA ARG A 327 11.14 12.21 -5.73
C ARG A 327 12.07 13.42 -5.71
N GLU A 328 11.55 14.63 -5.68
CA GLU A 328 12.35 15.85 -5.55
C GLU A 328 12.99 15.94 -4.16
N LEU A 329 12.24 15.55 -3.11
CA LEU A 329 12.80 15.43 -1.76
C LEU A 329 13.90 14.35 -1.70
N ASP A 330 13.66 13.15 -2.23
CA ASP A 330 14.68 12.07 -2.29
C ASP A 330 15.94 12.50 -3.04
N ALA A 331 15.78 13.25 -4.14
CA ALA A 331 16.91 13.77 -4.91
C ALA A 331 17.73 14.79 -4.12
N SER A 332 17.07 15.71 -3.39
CA SER A 332 17.75 16.70 -2.56
C SER A 332 18.48 16.04 -1.38
N VAL A 333 17.89 15.01 -0.76
CA VAL A 333 18.55 14.22 0.29
C VAL A 333 19.78 13.48 -0.24
N LYS A 334 19.67 12.83 -1.39
CA LYS A 334 20.82 12.14 -2.03
C LYS A 334 21.95 13.08 -2.43
N ALA A 335 21.64 14.27 -2.91
CA ALA A 335 22.64 15.28 -3.21
C ALA A 335 23.37 15.73 -1.94
N TYR A 336 22.65 15.88 -0.83
CA TYR A 336 23.27 16.17 0.46
C TYR A 336 24.19 15.02 0.94
N GLU A 337 23.75 13.75 0.82
CA GLU A 337 24.57 12.57 1.13
C GLU A 337 25.84 12.51 0.27
N ALA A 338 25.80 13.01 -0.96
CA ALA A 338 26.96 13.09 -1.86
C ALA A 338 27.95 14.23 -1.52
N GLY A 339 27.65 15.04 -0.49
CA GLY A 339 28.48 16.16 -0.05
C GLY A 339 28.16 17.49 -0.73
N GLU A 340 27.11 17.54 -1.56
CA GLU A 340 26.57 18.79 -2.07
C GLU A 340 25.73 19.47 -0.97
N LYS A 341 25.55 20.80 -1.06
CA LYS A 341 24.65 21.54 -0.16
C LYS A 341 23.44 22.06 -0.97
N PRO A 342 22.56 21.18 -1.46
CA PRO A 342 21.34 21.62 -2.13
C PRO A 342 20.34 22.11 -1.10
N ASP A 343 19.47 23.04 -1.50
CA ASP A 343 18.29 23.35 -0.73
C ASP A 343 17.38 22.11 -0.66
N ILE A 344 16.97 21.71 0.55
CA ILE A 344 16.05 20.60 0.74
C ILE A 344 14.70 20.99 0.16
N TYR A 345 14.16 20.12 -0.70
CA TYR A 345 12.85 20.35 -1.31
C TYR A 345 11.73 20.36 -0.27
N ILE A 346 10.98 21.48 -0.20
CA ILE A 346 9.85 21.70 0.70
C ILE A 346 8.63 22.00 -0.15
N GLY A 347 7.91 20.97 -0.57
CA GLY A 347 6.73 21.11 -1.41
C GLY A 347 5.84 19.88 -1.38
N GLY A 348 4.72 19.90 -2.13
CA GLY A 348 3.78 18.79 -2.24
C GLY A 348 2.70 18.78 -1.16
N SER A 349 2.24 17.60 -0.74
CA SER A 349 1.23 17.43 0.31
C SER A 349 1.74 17.94 1.67
N LEU A 350 0.84 18.08 2.61
CA LEU A 350 1.16 18.57 3.97
C LEU A 350 2.19 17.65 4.64
N GLU A 351 2.06 16.34 4.45
CA GLU A 351 2.96 15.34 5.01
C GLU A 351 4.35 15.39 4.38
N VAL A 352 4.43 15.54 3.05
CA VAL A 352 5.71 15.64 2.33
C VAL A 352 6.43 16.93 2.70
N ARG A 353 5.70 18.04 2.85
CA ARG A 353 6.23 19.32 3.28
C ARG A 353 6.76 19.26 4.71
N HIS A 354 5.99 18.63 5.62
CA HIS A 354 6.43 18.40 7.00
C HIS A 354 7.71 17.54 7.04
N LEU A 355 7.77 16.48 6.22
CA LEU A 355 8.96 15.64 6.11
C LEU A 355 10.16 16.44 5.60
N GLY A 356 9.98 17.27 4.57
CA GLY A 356 11.01 18.16 4.05
C GLY A 356 11.58 19.10 5.12
N HIS A 357 10.71 19.77 5.88
CA HIS A 357 11.11 20.61 7.01
C HIS A 357 11.86 19.82 8.11
N SER A 358 11.40 18.62 8.43
CA SER A 358 12.03 17.78 9.45
C SER A 358 13.44 17.35 9.03
N VAL A 359 13.61 16.99 7.76
CA VAL A 359 14.93 16.65 7.20
C VAL A 359 15.84 17.85 7.20
N GLN A 360 15.36 19.02 6.75
CA GLN A 360 16.14 20.25 6.77
C GLN A 360 16.61 20.58 8.18
N LYS A 361 15.70 20.58 9.17
CA LYS A 361 16.04 20.84 10.57
C LYS A 361 17.07 19.85 11.12
N SER A 362 16.95 18.57 10.74
CA SER A 362 17.93 17.56 11.16
C SER A 362 19.33 17.84 10.59
N TYR A 363 19.42 18.27 9.35
CA TYR A 363 20.71 18.64 8.75
C TYR A 363 21.31 19.90 9.37
N GLU A 364 20.50 20.92 9.65
CA GLU A 364 20.93 22.12 10.38
C GLU A 364 21.48 21.77 11.79
N GLN A 365 20.81 20.85 12.49
CA GLN A 365 21.29 20.36 13.78
C GLN A 365 22.61 19.57 13.68
N ILE A 366 22.77 18.73 12.65
CA ILE A 366 24.01 18.01 12.42
C ILE A 366 25.15 18.99 12.14
N GLU A 367 24.93 20.02 11.32
CA GLU A 367 25.94 21.03 11.01
C GLU A 367 26.37 21.79 12.28
N GLN A 368 25.42 22.21 13.12
CA GLN A 368 25.69 22.85 14.40
C GLN A 368 26.48 21.94 15.37
N LEU A 369 26.11 20.66 15.45
CA LEU A 369 26.84 19.69 16.27
C LEU A 369 28.27 19.47 15.77
N MET A 370 28.47 19.42 14.46
CA MET A 370 29.81 19.29 13.87
C MET A 370 30.68 20.50 14.16
N GLU A 371 30.13 21.71 14.08
CA GLU A 371 30.86 22.95 14.45
C GLU A 371 31.24 22.94 15.95
N GLU A 372 30.31 22.55 16.82
CA GLU A 372 30.56 22.44 18.26
C GLU A 372 31.66 21.39 18.56
N ILE A 373 31.61 20.22 17.92
CA ILE A 373 32.63 19.19 18.07
C ILE A 373 34.01 19.72 17.62
N MET A 374 34.06 20.42 16.49
CA MET A 374 35.30 21.02 15.98
C MET A 374 35.85 22.06 16.96
N ARG A 375 34.98 22.89 17.53
CA ARG A 375 35.36 23.87 18.55
C ARG A 375 35.92 23.19 19.79
N GLN A 376 35.25 22.18 20.34
CA GLN A 376 35.72 21.43 21.51
C GLN A 376 37.05 20.72 21.25
N GLN A 377 37.25 20.14 20.07
CA GLN A 377 38.53 19.52 19.72
C GLN A 377 39.67 20.54 19.66
N ASN A 378 39.43 21.72 19.11
CA ASN A 378 40.43 22.77 19.05
C ASN A 378 40.79 23.31 20.46
N GLU A 379 39.77 23.52 21.32
CA GLU A 379 40.00 23.93 22.72
C GLU A 379 40.79 22.88 23.51
N ARG A 380 40.45 21.60 23.33
CA ARG A 380 41.18 20.49 23.95
C ARG A 380 42.62 20.43 23.47
N ARG A 381 42.84 20.57 22.18
CA ARG A 381 44.22 20.59 21.59
C ARG A 381 45.05 21.73 22.13
N LYS A 382 44.45 22.94 22.29
CA LYS A 382 45.11 24.09 22.88
C LYS A 382 45.47 23.83 24.35
N SER A 383 44.57 23.29 25.14
CA SER A 383 44.79 22.95 26.54
C SER A 383 45.89 21.87 26.70
N GLU A 384 45.94 20.88 25.81
CA GLU A 384 47.01 19.86 25.81
C GLU A 384 48.39 20.48 25.48
N LEU A 385 48.47 21.46 24.56
CA LEU A 385 49.68 22.18 24.24
C LEU A 385 50.14 23.07 25.40
N ASP A 386 49.23 23.78 26.07
CA ASP A 386 49.52 24.63 27.22
C ASP A 386 50.05 23.80 28.41
N ALA A 387 49.43 22.59 28.64
CA ALA A 387 49.89 21.66 29.66
C ALA A 387 51.31 21.08 29.38
N LEU A 388 51.65 20.86 28.10
CA LEU A 388 52.97 20.41 27.70
C LEU A 388 54.03 21.52 27.88
N GLN A 389 53.70 22.77 27.61
CA GLN A 389 54.58 23.92 27.78
C GLN A 389 54.87 24.20 29.28
N SER A 390 53.94 23.95 30.17
CA SER A 390 54.10 24.19 31.62
C SER A 390 55.08 23.20 32.31
N GLN A 391 55.47 22.09 31.66
CA GLN A 391 56.39 21.09 32.21
C GLN A 391 57.86 21.52 32.23
N ILE A 392 58.24 22.58 31.57
CA ILE A 392 59.57 23.15 31.61
C ILE A 392 59.53 24.44 32.45
N ASN A 393 60.30 24.50 33.57
CA ASN A 393 60.38 25.75 34.34
C ASN A 393 61.16 26.80 33.56
N PRO A 394 60.46 27.79 32.95
CA PRO A 394 61.13 28.74 32.07
C PRO A 394 62.14 29.64 32.81
N HIS A 395 61.84 29.94 34.06
CA HIS A 395 62.70 30.76 34.88
C HIS A 395 64.04 30.08 35.23
N PHE A 396 64.03 28.77 35.51
CA PHE A 396 65.27 28.02 35.70
C PHE A 396 66.13 28.03 34.41
N LEU A 397 65.50 27.85 33.25
CA LEU A 397 66.18 27.85 31.97
C LEU A 397 66.84 29.20 31.70
N TYR A 398 66.14 30.30 31.85
CA TYR A 398 66.62 31.63 31.67
C TYR A 398 67.79 31.93 32.62
N ASN A 399 67.62 31.63 33.89
CA ASN A 399 68.68 31.87 34.91
C ASN A 399 69.94 31.03 34.62
N THR A 400 69.81 29.82 34.12
CA THR A 400 70.93 28.97 33.76
C THR A 400 71.71 29.52 32.55
N LEU A 401 70.97 29.95 31.50
CA LEU A 401 71.54 30.54 30.33
C LEU A 401 72.26 31.87 30.63
N GLU A 402 71.66 32.68 31.49
CA GLU A 402 72.31 33.94 31.98
C GLU A 402 73.56 33.64 32.77
N SER A 403 73.58 32.64 33.62
CA SER A 403 74.78 32.23 34.33
C SER A 403 75.88 31.73 33.43
N ILE A 404 75.54 31.01 32.34
CA ILE A 404 76.47 30.56 31.33
C ILE A 404 77.08 31.78 30.59
N THR A 405 76.24 32.76 30.19
CA THR A 405 76.66 33.96 29.55
C THR A 405 77.68 34.71 30.40
N TRP A 406 77.34 34.92 31.67
CA TRP A 406 78.21 35.57 32.63
C TRP A 406 79.60 34.83 32.81
N MET A 407 79.62 33.47 32.82
CA MET A 407 80.81 32.66 32.88
C MET A 407 81.70 32.85 31.65
N VAL A 408 81.11 32.91 30.47
CA VAL A 408 81.83 33.19 29.20
C VAL A 408 82.41 34.56 29.20
N GLU A 409 81.72 35.58 29.65
CA GLU A 409 82.19 36.94 29.76
C GLU A 409 83.31 37.05 30.81
N ALA A 410 83.23 36.27 31.88
CA ALA A 410 84.28 36.20 32.92
C ALA A 410 85.47 35.29 32.54
N GLN A 411 85.56 34.81 31.28
CA GLN A 411 86.59 33.89 30.75
C GLN A 411 86.69 32.55 31.46
N LYS A 412 85.62 32.13 32.17
CA LYS A 412 85.49 30.83 32.82
C LYS A 412 84.97 29.75 31.90
N ASN A 413 85.65 29.58 30.77
CA ASN A 413 85.15 28.73 29.68
C ASN A 413 84.93 27.28 30.05
N ARG A 414 85.76 26.75 30.98
CA ARG A 414 85.67 25.36 31.42
C ARG A 414 84.38 25.11 32.21
N GLU A 415 84.02 26.04 33.10
CA GLU A 415 82.80 25.99 33.90
C GLU A 415 81.55 26.18 33.00
N ALA A 416 81.60 27.11 32.04
CA ALA A 416 80.53 27.31 31.04
C ALA A 416 80.28 26.04 30.20
N VAL A 417 81.28 25.30 29.77
CA VAL A 417 81.17 24.06 29.01
C VAL A 417 80.48 22.98 29.90
N ILE A 418 80.91 22.89 31.17
CA ILE A 418 80.26 21.96 32.13
C ILE A 418 78.78 22.32 32.27
N MET A 419 78.44 23.58 32.49
CA MET A 419 77.06 24.04 32.61
C MET A 419 76.19 23.68 31.40
N ILE A 420 76.71 23.95 30.17
CA ILE A 420 76.03 23.61 28.93
C ILE A 420 75.81 22.09 28.83
N SER A 421 76.86 21.29 29.17
CA SER A 421 76.77 19.82 29.14
C SER A 421 75.72 19.30 30.12
N GLU A 422 75.69 19.81 31.35
CA GLU A 422 74.75 19.42 32.36
C GLU A 422 73.34 19.88 32.02
N LEU A 423 73.13 21.09 31.48
CA LEU A 423 71.87 21.59 30.96
C LEU A 423 71.31 20.71 29.83
N ALA A 424 72.17 20.29 28.91
CA ALA A 424 71.82 19.41 27.80
C ALA A 424 71.35 18.01 28.34
N LYS A 425 72.00 17.45 29.38
CA LYS A 425 71.59 16.19 30.02
C LYS A 425 70.28 16.37 30.74
N LEU A 426 70.11 17.44 31.47
CA LEU A 426 68.86 17.76 32.20
C LEU A 426 67.66 17.91 31.23
N LEU A 427 67.81 18.64 30.15
CA LEU A 427 66.75 18.81 29.14
C LEU A 427 66.39 17.49 28.42
N ARG A 428 67.38 16.61 28.18
CA ARG A 428 67.15 15.31 27.55
C ARG A 428 66.17 14.46 28.34
N VAL A 429 66.30 14.41 29.67
CA VAL A 429 65.41 13.67 30.54
C VAL A 429 64.05 14.38 30.68
N SER A 430 64.08 15.72 30.84
CA SER A 430 62.85 16.53 30.95
C SER A 430 61.97 16.41 29.73
N LEU A 431 62.54 16.34 28.52
CA LEU A 431 61.84 16.23 27.24
C LEU A 431 61.61 14.80 26.75
N SER A 432 61.89 13.76 27.57
CA SER A 432 61.78 12.35 27.20
C SER A 432 60.32 11.97 26.82
N ARG A 433 59.94 12.25 25.57
CA ARG A 433 58.77 11.76 24.82
C ARG A 433 57.51 11.40 25.62
N GLY A 434 57.13 12.24 26.61
CA GLY A 434 55.84 12.06 27.34
C GLY A 434 55.76 10.92 28.34
N LYS A 435 56.84 10.20 28.62
CA LYS A 435 56.87 9.13 29.62
C LYS A 435 56.72 9.71 31.04
N THR A 436 55.84 9.10 31.82
CA THR A 436 55.62 9.47 33.24
C THR A 436 56.48 8.60 34.19
N ILE A 437 56.81 7.38 33.80
CA ILE A 437 57.63 6.41 34.57
C ILE A 437 58.99 6.30 33.90
N ILE A 438 60.05 6.49 34.67
CA ILE A 438 61.45 6.34 34.28
C ILE A 438 62.20 5.43 35.24
N SER A 439 63.45 5.11 34.91
CA SER A 439 64.33 4.39 35.83
C SER A 439 64.81 5.31 36.95
N ILE A 440 65.07 4.76 38.17
CA ILE A 440 65.73 5.52 39.24
C ILE A 440 67.07 6.06 38.77
N LYS A 441 67.78 5.31 37.90
CA LYS A 441 69.04 5.77 37.27
C LYS A 441 68.86 7.08 36.54
N ASP A 442 67.82 7.15 35.69
CA ASP A 442 67.58 8.37 34.84
C ASP A 442 67.17 9.55 35.73
N GLU A 443 66.32 9.31 36.76
CA GLU A 443 65.90 10.34 37.71
C GLU A 443 67.08 10.88 38.53
N LEU A 444 67.98 9.99 38.99
CA LEU A 444 69.20 10.37 39.70
C LEU A 444 70.15 11.12 38.78
N GLN A 445 70.29 10.69 37.52
CA GLN A 445 71.15 11.39 36.58
C GLN A 445 70.62 12.81 36.30
N HIS A 446 69.29 12.95 36.18
CA HIS A 446 68.63 14.25 36.04
C HIS A 446 68.85 15.12 37.27
N SER A 447 68.67 14.56 38.46
CA SER A 447 68.89 15.24 39.73
C SER A 447 70.34 15.65 39.95
N ARG A 448 71.33 14.78 39.58
CA ARG A 448 72.76 15.13 39.58
C ARG A 448 73.08 16.28 38.65
N SER A 449 72.57 16.24 37.41
CA SER A 449 72.77 17.34 36.45
C SER A 449 72.14 18.65 36.95
N TYR A 450 70.96 18.61 37.58
CA TYR A 450 70.39 19.77 38.21
C TYR A 450 71.27 20.32 39.34
N MET A 451 71.71 19.45 40.22
CA MET A 451 72.56 19.83 41.37
C MET A 451 73.95 20.40 40.90
N ASN A 452 74.53 19.80 39.88
CA ASN A 452 75.78 20.33 39.31
C ASN A 452 75.63 21.77 38.77
N ILE A 453 74.47 22.06 38.12
CA ILE A 453 74.16 23.43 37.67
C ILE A 453 74.00 24.36 38.89
N GLN A 454 73.30 23.88 39.95
CA GLN A 454 73.10 24.70 41.15
C GLN A 454 74.40 24.91 41.96
N LEU A 455 75.26 23.91 42.11
CA LEU A 455 76.56 24.05 42.75
C LEU A 455 77.42 25.15 42.11
N VAL A 456 77.48 25.15 40.79
CA VAL A 456 78.22 26.19 40.06
C VAL A 456 77.57 27.60 40.28
N ARG A 457 76.22 27.66 40.30
CA ARG A 457 75.47 28.93 40.53
C ARG A 457 75.66 29.48 41.93
N TYR A 458 75.61 28.61 42.96
CA TYR A 458 75.79 28.97 44.36
C TYR A 458 77.26 29.03 44.77
N LYS A 459 78.21 28.95 43.80
CA LYS A 459 79.71 29.05 44.04
C LYS A 459 80.16 28.02 45.06
N GLU A 460 79.66 26.76 44.97
CA GLU A 460 80.05 25.65 45.85
C GLU A 460 79.82 25.88 47.34
N ARG A 461 78.85 26.73 47.75
CA ARG A 461 78.51 27.02 49.12
C ARG A 461 77.97 25.85 49.93
N PHE A 462 77.56 24.77 49.28
CA PHE A 462 77.12 23.57 49.89
C PHE A 462 77.69 22.34 49.21
N LYS A 463 77.70 21.20 49.88
CA LYS A 463 78.13 19.90 49.37
C LYS A 463 76.97 19.00 49.19
N ILE A 464 76.99 18.21 48.11
CA ILE A 464 75.95 17.13 47.91
C ILE A 464 76.65 15.80 47.78
N ASP A 465 76.04 14.78 48.45
CA ASP A 465 76.50 13.42 48.39
C ASP A 465 75.38 12.48 48.01
N PHE A 466 75.59 11.59 47.03
CA PHE A 466 74.59 10.60 46.57
C PHE A 466 75.04 9.20 46.99
N GLN A 467 74.52 8.70 48.09
CA GLN A 467 74.77 7.40 48.68
C GLN A 467 73.67 6.40 48.33
N ILE A 468 73.59 6.00 47.05
CA ILE A 468 72.55 5.13 46.53
C ILE A 468 73.20 3.90 45.90
N ASP A 469 72.79 2.72 46.35
CA ASP A 469 73.26 1.45 45.83
C ASP A 469 72.87 1.29 44.35
N GLU A 470 73.82 0.82 43.52
CA GLU A 470 73.59 0.59 42.11
C GLU A 470 72.47 -0.41 41.83
N GLU A 471 72.13 -1.29 42.79
CA GLU A 471 71.01 -2.23 42.71
C GLU A 471 69.67 -1.49 42.48
N LEU A 472 69.48 -0.29 43.05
CA LEU A 472 68.28 0.52 42.93
C LEU A 472 68.07 1.16 41.55
N TYR A 473 69.14 1.25 40.73
CA TYR A 473 69.08 1.95 39.44
C TYR A 473 68.09 1.40 38.44
N ASN A 474 67.76 0.12 38.54
CA ASN A 474 66.89 -0.61 37.62
C ASN A 474 65.42 -0.72 38.07
N TYR A 475 64.99 0.11 38.99
CA TYR A 475 63.58 0.14 39.44
C TYR A 475 62.82 1.36 38.88
N CYS A 476 61.51 1.27 38.83
CA CYS A 476 60.61 2.30 38.38
C CYS A 476 60.46 3.45 39.36
N ILE A 477 60.49 4.68 38.90
CA ILE A 477 60.14 5.88 39.65
C ILE A 477 59.29 6.81 38.81
N VAL A 478 58.47 7.63 39.45
CA VAL A 478 57.77 8.71 38.79
C VAL A 478 58.76 9.79 38.43
N LYS A 479 58.76 10.26 37.18
CA LYS A 479 59.67 11.29 36.67
C LYS A 479 59.53 12.61 37.46
N LEU A 480 60.64 13.30 37.72
CA LEU A 480 60.71 14.61 38.36
C LEU A 480 60.08 14.60 39.77
N VAL A 481 60.42 13.60 40.62
CA VAL A 481 60.03 13.54 42.03
C VAL A 481 61.15 13.87 42.97
N ILE A 482 62.43 13.59 42.59
CA ILE A 482 63.60 13.91 43.40
C ILE A 482 63.98 15.40 43.24
N GLN A 483 63.94 15.93 42.04
CA GLN A 483 64.34 17.34 41.75
C GLN A 483 63.57 18.38 42.58
N PRO A 484 62.20 18.36 42.71
CA PRO A 484 61.50 19.35 43.53
C PRO A 484 61.88 19.33 45.00
N ILE A 485 62.27 18.17 45.52
CA ILE A 485 62.71 18.03 46.90
C ILE A 485 64.12 18.64 47.06
N LEU A 486 64.99 18.37 46.11
CA LEU A 486 66.32 19.02 46.05
C LEU A 486 66.22 20.54 45.87
N GLU A 487 65.31 21.02 45.06
CA GLU A 487 65.01 22.44 44.93
C GLU A 487 64.63 23.07 46.25
N ASN A 488 63.79 22.41 47.03
CA ASN A 488 63.42 22.88 48.35
C ASN A 488 64.58 22.83 49.33
N ALA A 489 65.40 21.76 49.34
CA ALA A 489 66.58 21.63 50.18
C ALA A 489 67.58 22.73 49.91
N ILE A 490 67.72 23.18 48.63
CA ILE A 490 68.56 24.33 48.29
C ILE A 490 67.90 25.63 48.73
N TYR A 491 66.65 25.83 48.30
CA TYR A 491 66.00 27.14 48.44
C TYR A 491 65.66 27.50 49.89
N TYR A 492 65.23 26.52 50.71
CA TYR A 492 64.80 26.71 52.08
C TYR A 492 65.78 26.15 53.10
N GLY A 493 66.61 25.20 52.71
CA GLY A 493 67.62 24.58 53.57
C GLY A 493 68.97 25.33 53.45
N VAL A 494 69.86 24.79 52.67
CA VAL A 494 71.27 25.21 52.68
C VAL A 494 71.59 26.50 51.94
N GLY A 495 70.72 26.98 51.03
CA GLY A 495 70.99 28.14 50.19
C GLY A 495 71.05 29.50 50.89
N HIS A 496 70.48 29.59 52.11
CA HIS A 496 70.48 30.80 52.92
C HIS A 496 71.36 30.73 54.19
N MET A 497 72.19 29.65 54.31
CA MET A 497 73.17 29.53 55.34
C MET A 497 74.29 30.54 55.16
N ASP A 498 74.91 31.00 56.26
CA ASP A 498 76.02 31.95 56.23
C ASP A 498 77.25 31.36 55.56
N GLU A 499 78.17 32.20 55.09
CA GLU A 499 79.41 31.75 54.31
C GLU A 499 80.32 30.83 55.15
N ASP A 500 80.19 30.86 56.47
CA ASP A 500 81.01 30.08 57.37
C ASP A 500 80.38 28.70 57.74
N ASP A 501 79.09 28.49 57.34
CA ASP A 501 78.40 27.25 57.60
C ASP A 501 78.62 26.19 56.52
N ASP A 502 78.89 24.93 56.90
CA ASP A 502 79.17 23.82 55.96
C ASP A 502 77.82 23.16 55.53
N GLY A 503 77.14 23.85 54.57
CA GLY A 503 75.86 23.33 54.05
C GLY A 503 76.00 21.97 53.40
N ARG A 504 75.18 21.00 53.75
CA ARG A 504 75.29 19.62 53.25
C ARG A 504 73.92 19.07 52.88
N ILE A 505 73.85 18.47 51.68
CA ILE A 505 72.67 17.68 51.26
C ILE A 505 73.13 16.24 50.99
N VAL A 506 72.45 15.26 51.60
CA VAL A 506 72.74 13.84 51.39
C VAL A 506 71.51 13.17 50.78
N VAL A 507 71.71 12.51 49.63
CA VAL A 507 70.69 11.69 48.97
C VAL A 507 71.08 10.24 49.16
N SER A 508 70.30 9.49 49.94
CA SER A 508 70.55 8.07 50.20
C SER A 508 69.36 7.22 49.78
N GLY A 509 69.60 5.97 49.45
CA GLY A 509 68.53 5.05 49.01
C GLY A 509 68.77 3.66 49.56
N GLU A 510 67.73 3.04 50.07
CA GLU A 510 67.75 1.66 50.55
C GLU A 510 66.54 0.90 50.03
N LYS A 511 66.69 -0.40 49.82
CA LYS A 511 65.58 -1.30 49.53
C LYS A 511 65.29 -2.14 50.80
N LYS A 512 64.06 -2.14 51.24
CA LYS A 512 63.57 -2.96 52.35
C LYS A 512 62.43 -3.82 51.84
N ASP A 513 62.63 -5.10 51.77
CA ASP A 513 61.66 -6.08 51.27
C ASP A 513 61.19 -5.72 49.82
N ASN A 514 59.93 -5.40 49.66
CA ASN A 514 59.31 -5.02 48.37
C ASN A 514 59.20 -3.51 48.15
N ASP A 515 59.84 -2.70 49.02
CA ASP A 515 59.72 -1.26 48.99
C ASP A 515 61.09 -0.60 48.85
N ILE A 516 61.14 0.58 48.26
CA ILE A 516 62.31 1.44 48.08
C ILE A 516 62.07 2.75 48.83
N TYR A 517 63.05 3.12 49.62
CA TYR A 517 63.08 4.38 50.35
C TYR A 517 64.26 5.21 49.84
N ILE A 518 63.94 6.39 49.28
CA ILE A 518 64.97 7.37 48.88
C ILE A 518 64.83 8.57 49.82
N SER A 519 65.87 8.84 50.62
CA SER A 519 65.88 9.99 51.52
C SER A 519 66.76 11.12 51.00
N ILE A 520 66.27 12.33 51.09
CA ILE A 520 66.98 13.58 50.86
C ILE A 520 67.02 14.34 52.17
N GLU A 521 68.22 14.55 52.67
CA GLU A 521 68.47 15.17 53.96
C GLU A 521 69.36 16.40 53.80
N ASP A 522 68.92 17.52 54.28
CA ASP A 522 69.69 18.76 54.37
C ASP A 522 69.93 19.17 55.84
N ASN A 523 71.02 19.85 56.12
CA ASN A 523 71.36 20.41 57.43
C ASN A 523 71.03 21.93 57.50
N GLY A 524 69.99 22.37 56.77
CA GLY A 524 69.62 23.75 56.70
C GLY A 524 68.75 24.22 57.88
N MET A 525 67.99 25.31 57.70
CA MET A 525 67.21 25.95 58.76
C MET A 525 66.06 25.10 59.36
N GLY A 526 65.69 24.00 58.70
CA GLY A 526 64.56 23.17 59.11
C GLY A 526 63.20 23.91 59.06
N MET A 527 62.18 23.26 59.62
CA MET A 527 60.81 23.77 59.57
C MET A 527 60.15 23.82 60.96
N ARG A 528 59.36 24.86 61.22
CA ARG A 528 58.53 24.90 62.44
C ARG A 528 57.46 23.81 62.40
N LYS A 529 57.07 23.26 63.54
CA LYS A 529 56.13 22.18 63.69
C LYS A 529 54.78 22.44 63.01
N GLU A 530 54.30 23.68 63.06
CA GLU A 530 53.04 24.10 62.37
C GLU A 530 53.08 24.00 60.85
N VAL A 531 54.26 24.22 60.25
CA VAL A 531 54.51 24.06 58.81
C VAL A 531 54.62 22.59 58.44
N LEU A 532 55.35 21.82 59.24
CA LEU A 532 55.57 20.40 59.04
C LEU A 532 54.25 19.61 59.05
N GLU A 533 53.33 19.89 60.00
CA GLU A 533 52.03 19.19 60.09
C GLU A 533 51.13 19.43 58.86
N ASN A 534 51.31 20.53 58.14
CA ASN A 534 50.46 20.93 57.01
C ASN A 534 51.15 20.77 55.63
N ILE A 535 52.43 20.44 55.55
CA ILE A 535 53.23 20.48 54.31
C ILE A 535 52.77 19.43 53.27
N LEU A 536 52.12 18.36 53.69
CA LEU A 536 51.57 17.31 52.84
C LEU A 536 50.05 17.37 52.69
N THR A 537 49.37 18.31 53.39
CA THR A 537 47.92 18.45 53.31
C THR A 537 47.50 19.63 52.44
N ASP A 538 46.49 19.45 51.58
CA ASP A 538 45.99 20.43 50.63
C ASP A 538 45.09 21.47 51.35
N ASN A 539 45.61 22.12 52.41
CA ASN A 539 44.90 23.16 53.10
C ASN A 539 45.33 24.55 52.52
N ASN A 540 44.38 25.26 51.94
CA ASN A 540 44.49 26.63 51.35
C ASN A 540 45.08 27.74 52.31
N LYS A 541 45.80 27.37 53.34
CA LYS A 541 46.38 28.27 54.37
C LYS A 541 47.90 28.50 54.18
N VAL A 542 48.52 27.86 53.19
CA VAL A 542 49.96 28.09 52.92
C VAL A 542 50.09 29.33 52.03
N PRO A 543 51.01 30.29 52.36
CA PRO A 543 51.17 31.50 51.58
C PRO A 543 51.52 31.24 50.11
N LYS A 544 50.84 31.95 49.19
CA LYS A 544 50.94 31.77 47.75
C LYS A 544 52.31 32.05 47.09
N HIS A 545 53.34 32.22 47.85
CA HIS A 545 54.70 32.44 47.35
C HIS A 545 55.62 31.36 47.92
N GLY A 546 55.72 30.27 47.14
CA GLY A 546 57.01 29.50 46.91
C GLY A 546 57.20 28.34 47.72
N SER A 547 56.61 27.50 48.45
CA SER A 547 57.26 26.25 48.96
C SER A 547 56.39 25.00 49.21
N GLY A 548 55.12 25.12 49.35
CA GLY A 548 54.28 23.93 49.63
C GLY A 548 53.85 23.15 48.39
N VAL A 549 53.72 23.82 47.27
CA VAL A 549 53.13 23.28 46.03
C VAL A 549 53.97 22.15 45.39
N GLY A 550 55.29 22.25 45.47
CA GLY A 550 56.19 21.22 44.91
C GLY A 550 56.13 19.89 45.60
N VAL A 551 56.15 19.88 46.96
CA VAL A 551 56.17 18.65 47.81
C VAL A 551 54.81 17.96 47.77
N ILE A 552 53.73 18.72 47.87
CA ILE A 552 52.34 18.21 47.77
C ILE A 552 52.12 17.56 46.40
N ASN A 553 52.56 18.22 45.33
CA ASN A 553 52.42 17.66 43.97
C ASN A 553 53.22 16.35 43.82
N VAL A 554 54.43 16.24 44.36
CA VAL A 554 55.22 15.02 44.33
C VAL A 554 54.53 13.92 45.14
N HIS A 555 54.05 14.24 46.35
CA HIS A 555 53.31 13.30 47.19
C HIS A 555 52.06 12.75 46.47
N SER A 556 51.26 13.62 45.92
CA SER A 556 50.05 13.25 45.18
C SER A 556 50.32 12.45 43.91
N ARG A 557 51.40 12.78 43.17
CA ARG A 557 51.81 12.05 41.97
C ARG A 557 52.28 10.62 42.29
N ILE A 558 53.00 10.43 43.39
CA ILE A 558 53.44 9.09 43.85
C ILE A 558 52.21 8.26 44.26
N LYS A 559 51.28 8.80 45.04
CA LYS A 559 50.03 8.13 45.44
C LYS A 559 49.15 7.78 44.24
N LEU A 560 49.02 8.70 43.30
CA LEU A 560 48.23 8.46 42.08
C LEU A 560 48.81 7.31 41.23
N MET A 561 50.14 7.14 41.27
CA MET A 561 50.82 6.18 40.40
C MET A 561 50.94 4.79 41.08
N PHE A 562 51.28 4.77 42.38
CA PHE A 562 51.61 3.55 43.10
C PHE A 562 50.55 3.15 44.16
N GLY A 563 49.59 4.03 44.47
CA GLY A 563 48.52 3.78 45.46
C GLY A 563 48.74 4.53 46.77
N GLU A 564 47.67 4.54 47.60
CA GLU A 564 47.61 5.35 48.83
C GLU A 564 48.68 4.99 49.88
N GLY A 565 49.27 3.80 49.84
CA GLY A 565 50.29 3.33 50.77
C GLY A 565 51.69 3.95 50.52
N TYR A 566 51.84 4.66 49.39
CA TYR A 566 53.10 5.26 48.94
C TYR A 566 53.04 6.78 48.98
N GLY A 567 54.22 7.45 48.91
CA GLY A 567 54.25 8.90 48.96
C GLY A 567 55.49 9.45 49.63
N LEU A 568 55.38 10.63 50.21
CA LEU A 568 56.43 11.31 50.96
C LEU A 568 56.16 11.27 52.46
N THR A 569 57.24 11.13 53.26
CA THR A 569 57.28 11.41 54.71
C THR A 569 58.34 12.46 54.95
N VAL A 570 58.00 13.47 55.74
CA VAL A 570 58.91 14.61 56.02
C VAL A 570 59.21 14.66 57.53
N TYR A 571 60.48 14.74 57.86
CA TYR A 571 60.99 14.97 59.20
C TYR A 571 61.79 16.28 59.20
N SER A 572 61.55 17.16 60.15
CA SER A 572 62.28 18.41 60.22
C SER A 572 62.23 19.00 61.61
N GLU A 573 63.32 19.53 62.07
CA GLU A 573 63.37 20.31 63.31
C GLU A 573 64.05 21.66 63.04
N PRO A 574 63.61 22.76 63.66
CA PRO A 574 64.23 24.09 63.47
C PRO A 574 65.70 24.04 63.79
N ASP A 575 66.51 24.62 62.94
CA ASP A 575 67.96 24.74 63.03
C ASP A 575 68.75 23.41 62.97
N GLU A 576 68.07 22.26 62.76
CA GLU A 576 68.73 20.95 62.58
C GLU A 576 68.66 20.40 61.14
N GLY A 577 67.76 20.97 60.33
CA GLY A 577 67.58 20.57 58.91
C GLY A 577 66.31 19.83 58.62
N THR A 578 66.21 19.29 57.34
CA THR A 578 65.03 18.58 56.86
C THR A 578 65.40 17.26 56.21
N LYS A 579 64.69 16.21 56.52
CA LYS A 579 64.75 14.91 55.89
C LYS A 579 63.43 14.54 55.23
N VAL A 580 63.43 14.39 53.89
CA VAL A 580 62.28 13.93 53.11
C VAL A 580 62.54 12.52 52.60
N VAL A 581 61.64 11.61 52.91
CA VAL A 581 61.72 10.20 52.51
C VAL A 581 60.65 9.93 51.43
N ILE A 582 61.09 9.52 50.25
CA ILE A 582 60.26 9.03 49.16
C ILE A 582 60.05 7.53 49.35
N HIS A 583 58.85 7.09 49.51
CA HIS A 583 58.48 5.67 49.63
C HIS A 583 57.74 5.23 48.36
N ILE A 584 58.31 4.21 47.66
CA ILE A 584 57.78 3.66 46.40
C ILE A 584 57.95 2.13 46.39
N PRO A 585 57.15 1.38 45.59
CA PRO A 585 57.30 -0.07 45.47
C PRO A 585 58.51 -0.44 44.64
N ALA A 586 59.19 -1.57 44.98
CA ALA A 586 60.33 -2.10 44.26
C ALA A 586 59.91 -2.81 42.95
N ILE A 587 59.41 -2.05 41.98
CA ILE A 587 58.99 -2.56 40.66
C ILE A 587 60.18 -2.43 39.66
N PRO A 588 60.70 -3.54 39.08
CA PRO A 588 61.79 -3.49 38.12
C PRO A 588 61.40 -2.66 36.89
N TYR A 589 62.32 -1.82 36.41
CA TYR A 589 62.12 -0.99 35.23
C TYR A 589 62.30 -1.80 33.95
N THR A 590 61.19 -2.34 33.46
CA THR A 590 61.05 -2.98 32.15
C THR A 590 60.07 -2.18 31.31
N LYS A 591 60.11 -2.34 29.98
CA LYS A 591 59.16 -1.67 29.10
C LYS A 591 57.71 -2.03 29.45
N GLU A 592 57.49 -3.30 29.78
CA GLU A 592 56.15 -3.82 30.12
C GLU A 592 55.64 -3.21 31.42
N ASN A 593 56.46 -3.19 32.51
CA ASN A 593 56.09 -2.62 33.77
C ASN A 593 55.80 -1.11 33.70
N ALA A 594 56.63 -0.38 32.96
CA ALA A 594 56.45 1.05 32.76
C ALA A 594 55.14 1.34 31.99
N GLU A 595 54.83 0.62 30.88
CA GLU A 595 53.61 0.75 30.14
C GLU A 595 52.36 0.37 30.97
N LYS A 596 52.46 -0.68 31.81
CA LYS A 596 51.38 -1.11 32.69
C LYS A 596 51.04 -0.06 33.75
N LEU A 597 52.04 0.56 34.37
CA LEU A 597 51.86 1.66 35.31
C LEU A 597 51.25 2.91 34.63
N GLU A 598 51.67 3.23 33.43
CA GLU A 598 51.10 4.35 32.67
C GLU A 598 49.63 4.10 32.28
N MET A 599 49.23 2.87 31.92
CA MET A 599 47.85 2.52 31.63
C MET A 599 46.91 2.61 32.86
N GLN A 600 47.40 2.23 34.05
CA GLN A 600 46.63 2.35 35.29
C GLN A 600 46.22 3.79 35.60
N LYS A 601 47.00 4.78 35.22
CA LYS A 601 46.69 6.20 35.34
C LYS A 601 45.41 6.60 34.58
N TYR A 602 45.18 6.03 33.38
CA TYR A 602 43.98 6.32 32.56
C TYR A 602 42.72 5.68 33.12
N SER A 603 42.85 4.48 33.72
CA SER A 603 41.74 3.77 34.34
C SER A 603 41.19 4.44 35.63
N GLN A 604 42.07 5.05 36.40
CA GLN A 604 41.65 5.73 37.65
C GLN A 604 41.07 7.15 37.37
N ARG A 605 41.50 7.87 36.33
CA ARG A 605 40.89 9.11 35.92
C ARG A 605 39.44 8.96 35.42
N GLY A 606 39.11 7.83 34.75
CA GLY A 606 37.74 7.55 34.31
C GLY A 606 36.77 7.36 35.48
N LYS A 607 37.24 6.79 36.62
CA LYS A 607 36.39 6.56 37.80
C LYS A 607 36.19 7.82 38.68
N ALA A 608 37.02 8.81 38.56
CA ALA A 608 36.87 10.08 39.29
C ALA A 608 35.82 11.03 38.60
N HIS A 609 35.69 10.96 37.28
CA HIS A 609 34.68 11.74 36.53
C HIS A 609 33.25 11.13 36.56
N GLU A 610 33.09 9.88 37.04
CA GLU A 610 31.76 9.28 37.24
C GLU A 610 31.15 9.60 38.62
N LYS A 611 31.86 10.32 39.49
CA LYS A 611 31.42 10.66 40.85
C LYS A 611 31.21 12.15 41.12
N GLU A 612 31.39 12.99 40.12
CA GLU A 612 30.93 14.38 40.09
C GLU A 612 29.72 14.51 39.14
#